data_e2aeb7a75949bfcc6cf486ddab4605d9
#
_entry.id   e2aeb7a75949bfcc6cf486ddab4605d9
#
_cell.length_a   1.000
_cell.length_b   1.000
_cell.length_c   1.000
_cell.angle_alpha   90.00
_cell.angle_beta   90.00
_cell.angle_gamma   90.00
#
_symmetry.space_group_name_H-M   'P 1'
#
loop_
_entity.id
_entity.type
_entity.pdbx_description
1 polymer ?
#
loop_
_entity_poly.entity_id
_entity_poly.type
_entity_poly.pdbx_seq_one_letter_code
_entity_poly.pdbx_strand_id
1 'polypeptide(L)'
;MTALARKNPPVGVILLAAGGGSRFGGSHHKLLTSVAGKTVFEWALQSALAANIGPVAVVWGSVELPRYEGSEAVTFLHNETWATGMASSVQCALQWANERGLQSVVIGLGDQPCIPPSAWTAVANSTSPLAVATYQGVRANPVKLHAEFFALVPKTGDEGARSLLRSHPELVAEVPCIGSGIDVDHVEDIERVAHIIHESRGK
;
A
#
# COMPACT_ATOMS: atom_id res chain seq x y z
N MET A 1 -27.71 -6.66 -30.06
CA MET A 1 -26.34 -7.03 -29.71
C MET A 1 -25.95 -6.20 -28.51
N THR A 2 -26.07 -6.79 -27.31
CA THR A 2 -25.78 -6.11 -26.03
C THR A 2 -24.26 -6.04 -25.89
N ALA A 3 -23.70 -4.84 -25.86
CA ALA A 3 -22.29 -4.62 -25.58
C ALA A 3 -21.99 -5.17 -24.18
N LEU A 4 -21.27 -6.27 -24.09
CA LEU A 4 -20.68 -6.76 -22.86
C LEU A 4 -19.78 -5.64 -22.32
N ALA A 5 -20.24 -4.96 -21.26
CA ALA A 5 -19.39 -4.07 -20.49
C ALA A 5 -18.12 -4.87 -20.13
N ARG A 6 -16.97 -4.47 -20.67
CA ARG A 6 -15.67 -5.02 -20.28
C ARG A 6 -15.54 -4.75 -18.78
N LYS A 7 -15.83 -5.76 -17.96
CA LYS A 7 -15.46 -5.74 -16.55
C LYS A 7 -13.96 -5.52 -16.52
N ASN A 8 -13.52 -4.39 -15.97
CA ASN A 8 -12.10 -4.20 -15.72
C ASN A 8 -11.57 -5.44 -14.97
N PRO A 9 -10.40 -5.95 -15.34
CA PRO A 9 -9.85 -7.13 -14.67
C PRO A 9 -9.77 -6.86 -13.16
N PRO A 10 -10.10 -7.86 -12.32
CA PRO A 10 -10.18 -7.65 -10.88
C PRO A 10 -8.82 -7.22 -10.30
N VAL A 11 -8.80 -6.06 -9.68
CA VAL A 11 -7.63 -5.46 -9.03
C VAL A 11 -7.81 -5.54 -7.53
N GLY A 12 -6.82 -6.05 -6.81
CA GLY A 12 -6.79 -6.04 -5.34
C GLY A 12 -5.97 -4.88 -4.78
N VAL A 13 -6.28 -4.48 -3.56
CA VAL A 13 -5.50 -3.48 -2.81
C VAL A 13 -4.78 -4.17 -1.66
N ILE A 14 -3.50 -3.91 -1.51
CA ILE A 14 -2.65 -4.48 -0.47
C ILE A 14 -2.02 -3.38 0.35
N LEU A 15 -2.16 -3.48 1.67
CA LEU A 15 -1.50 -2.61 2.62
C LEU A 15 -0.49 -3.43 3.42
N LEU A 16 0.81 -3.18 3.22
CA LEU A 16 1.88 -3.84 3.96
C LEU A 16 2.11 -3.11 5.29
N ALA A 17 1.91 -3.79 6.39
CA ALA A 17 1.95 -3.25 7.74
C ALA A 17 2.65 -4.19 8.74
N ALA A 18 3.59 -5.03 8.24
CA ALA A 18 4.22 -6.08 9.02
C ALA A 18 5.54 -5.66 9.71
N GLY A 19 6.15 -4.53 9.29
CA GLY A 19 7.46 -4.11 9.77
C GLY A 19 7.51 -3.73 11.25
N GLY A 20 8.65 -3.99 11.90
CA GLY A 20 8.84 -3.80 13.35
C GLY A 20 8.98 -2.35 13.84
N GLY A 21 9.08 -1.35 12.93
CA GLY A 21 9.17 0.06 13.33
C GLY A 21 10.40 0.41 14.19
N SER A 22 11.50 -0.32 14.07
CA SER A 22 12.67 -0.25 14.96
C SER A 22 13.34 1.12 15.05
N ARG A 23 13.19 1.97 14.01
CA ARG A 23 13.76 3.33 13.95
C ARG A 23 12.89 4.38 14.62
N PHE A 24 11.65 4.08 14.92
CA PHE A 24 10.68 5.09 15.38
C PHE A 24 11.01 5.69 16.74
N GLY A 25 11.61 4.91 17.68
CA GLY A 25 12.09 5.40 18.98
C GLY A 25 11.00 5.85 19.96
N GLY A 26 9.73 5.77 19.60
CA GLY A 26 8.60 6.16 20.44
C GLY A 26 8.21 5.08 21.47
N SER A 27 7.33 5.44 22.40
CA SER A 27 6.81 4.54 23.44
C SER A 27 5.86 3.45 22.89
N HIS A 28 5.35 3.64 21.68
CA HIS A 28 4.42 2.74 21.00
C HIS A 28 4.93 2.41 19.60
N HIS A 29 4.40 1.33 19.02
CA HIS A 29 4.69 0.99 17.63
C HIS A 29 4.19 2.10 16.68
N LYS A 30 5.02 2.49 15.68
CA LYS A 30 4.73 3.62 14.77
C LYS A 30 3.33 3.57 14.14
N LEU A 31 2.87 2.36 13.76
CA LEU A 31 1.55 2.17 13.15
C LEU A 31 0.38 2.46 14.09
N LEU A 32 0.60 2.31 15.41
CA LEU A 32 -0.40 2.53 16.46
C LEU A 32 -0.32 3.93 17.06
N THR A 33 0.66 4.73 16.65
CA THR A 33 0.83 6.11 17.12
C THR A 33 -0.28 6.99 16.55
N SER A 34 -0.87 7.80 17.43
CA SER A 34 -1.97 8.71 17.05
C SER A 34 -1.43 9.96 16.35
N VAL A 35 -2.07 10.35 15.25
CA VAL A 35 -1.83 11.57 14.49
C VAL A 35 -3.16 12.12 13.98
N ALA A 36 -3.45 13.40 14.22
CA ALA A 36 -4.69 14.07 13.78
C ALA A 36 -5.98 13.28 14.08
N GLY A 37 -6.05 12.64 15.27
CA GLY A 37 -7.23 11.95 15.79
C GLY A 37 -7.42 10.49 15.39
N LYS A 38 -6.48 9.90 14.62
CA LYS A 38 -6.46 8.48 14.23
C LYS A 38 -5.04 7.94 14.35
N THR A 39 -4.87 6.61 14.28
CA THR A 39 -3.54 6.04 14.19
C THR A 39 -2.96 6.21 12.77
N VAL A 40 -1.63 6.16 12.65
CA VAL A 40 -0.93 6.17 11.35
C VAL A 40 -1.50 5.10 10.43
N PHE A 41 -1.67 3.87 10.94
CA PHE A 41 -2.24 2.76 10.16
C PHE A 41 -3.70 3.00 9.76
N GLU A 42 -4.53 3.54 10.67
CA GLU A 42 -5.93 3.82 10.35
C GLU A 42 -6.09 4.81 9.20
N TRP A 43 -5.26 5.86 9.14
CA TRP A 43 -5.24 6.78 8.02
C TRP A 43 -4.91 6.09 6.70
N ALA A 44 -3.85 5.27 6.67
CA ALA A 44 -3.45 4.53 5.49
C ALA A 44 -4.54 3.54 5.03
N LEU A 45 -5.14 2.80 5.98
CA LEU A 45 -6.22 1.84 5.69
C LEU A 45 -7.47 2.54 5.15
N GLN A 46 -7.91 3.63 5.78
CA GLN A 46 -9.09 4.37 5.33
C GLN A 46 -8.90 4.95 3.92
N SER A 47 -7.71 5.45 3.60
CA SER A 47 -7.38 5.90 2.26
C SER A 47 -7.50 4.77 1.23
N ALA A 48 -6.91 3.61 1.53
CA ALA A 48 -6.96 2.43 0.66
C ALA A 48 -8.42 1.94 0.44
N LEU A 49 -9.24 1.92 1.50
CA LEU A 49 -10.66 1.55 1.42
C LEU A 49 -11.48 2.55 0.62
N ALA A 50 -11.27 3.85 0.85
CA ALA A 50 -12.00 4.93 0.17
C ALA A 50 -11.71 4.98 -1.35
N ALA A 51 -10.62 4.40 -1.81
CA ALA A 51 -10.31 4.26 -3.24
C ALA A 51 -11.30 3.34 -3.99
N ASN A 52 -11.98 2.44 -3.27
CA ASN A 52 -13.05 1.55 -3.79
C ASN A 52 -12.67 0.82 -5.09
N ILE A 53 -11.46 0.27 -5.14
CA ILE A 53 -10.90 -0.40 -6.33
C ILE A 53 -11.36 -1.86 -6.39
N GLY A 54 -11.30 -2.57 -5.26
CA GLY A 54 -11.60 -3.99 -5.16
C GLY A 54 -11.33 -4.55 -3.76
N PRO A 55 -11.15 -5.88 -3.62
CA PRO A 55 -10.88 -6.48 -2.32
C PRO A 55 -9.59 -5.95 -1.71
N VAL A 56 -9.60 -5.73 -0.39
CA VAL A 56 -8.48 -5.17 0.36
C VAL A 56 -7.89 -6.22 1.28
N ALA A 57 -6.56 -6.37 1.27
CA ALA A 57 -5.81 -7.16 2.23
C ALA A 57 -4.79 -6.30 2.98
N VAL A 58 -4.64 -6.58 4.26
CA VAL A 58 -3.61 -6.02 5.13
C VAL A 58 -2.68 -7.14 5.55
N VAL A 59 -1.38 -7.00 5.27
CA VAL A 59 -0.36 -7.93 5.76
C VAL A 59 0.26 -7.35 7.03
N TRP A 60 0.10 -8.03 8.15
CA TRP A 60 0.65 -7.63 9.45
C TRP A 60 1.64 -8.67 9.99
N GLY A 61 2.45 -8.31 10.99
CA GLY A 61 3.48 -9.21 11.51
C GLY A 61 3.96 -8.84 12.91
N SER A 62 4.79 -7.80 13.04
CA SER A 62 5.44 -7.43 14.31
C SER A 62 4.49 -6.99 15.43
N VAL A 63 3.33 -6.46 15.07
CA VAL A 63 2.32 -5.98 16.00
C VAL A 63 0.93 -6.34 15.48
N GLU A 64 0.04 -6.77 16.37
CA GLU A 64 -1.35 -6.98 16.03
C GLU A 64 -2.03 -5.63 15.77
N LEU A 65 -2.73 -5.55 14.64
CA LEU A 65 -3.40 -4.32 14.22
C LEU A 65 -4.87 -4.33 14.63
N PRO A 66 -5.38 -3.24 15.20
CA PRO A 66 -6.77 -3.15 15.57
C PRO A 66 -7.67 -3.17 14.33
N ARG A 67 -8.91 -3.67 14.53
CA ARG A 67 -9.98 -3.55 13.55
C ARG A 67 -10.66 -2.21 13.75
N TYR A 68 -10.87 -1.48 12.67
CA TYR A 68 -11.54 -0.19 12.68
C TYR A 68 -12.92 -0.31 12.00
N GLU A 69 -13.80 0.65 12.25
CA GLU A 69 -15.07 0.77 11.55
C GLU A 69 -14.84 0.83 10.03
N GLY A 70 -15.61 0.06 9.27
CA GLY A 70 -15.46 -0.07 7.82
C GLY A 70 -14.39 -1.07 7.36
N SER A 71 -13.71 -1.76 8.31
CA SER A 71 -12.72 -2.79 7.96
C SER A 71 -13.26 -4.23 7.96
N GLU A 72 -14.56 -4.42 8.05
CA GLU A 72 -15.21 -5.74 8.15
C GLU A 72 -14.96 -6.60 6.91
N ALA A 73 -14.83 -5.98 5.73
CA ALA A 73 -14.53 -6.64 4.47
C ALA A 73 -13.03 -6.82 4.18
N VAL A 74 -12.15 -6.33 5.08
CA VAL A 74 -10.69 -6.41 4.91
C VAL A 74 -10.21 -7.79 5.31
N THR A 75 -9.38 -8.40 4.46
CA THR A 75 -8.65 -9.63 4.82
C THR A 75 -7.36 -9.27 5.53
N PHE A 76 -7.20 -9.69 6.79
CA PHE A 76 -5.95 -9.53 7.52
C PHE A 76 -5.13 -10.82 7.43
N LEU A 77 -3.92 -10.70 6.90
CA LEU A 77 -2.98 -11.79 6.65
C LEU A 77 -1.83 -11.67 7.65
N HIS A 78 -1.63 -12.67 8.49
CA HIS A 78 -0.49 -12.72 9.39
C HIS A 78 0.72 -13.28 8.67
N ASN A 79 1.81 -12.51 8.62
CA ASN A 79 3.11 -12.96 8.12
C ASN A 79 4.03 -13.30 9.29
N GLU A 80 4.12 -14.55 9.66
CA GLU A 80 4.99 -15.03 10.75
C GLU A 80 6.49 -14.82 10.46
N THR A 81 6.85 -14.71 9.18
CA THR A 81 8.23 -14.54 8.73
C THR A 81 8.59 -13.09 8.42
N TRP A 82 7.83 -12.11 8.91
CA TRP A 82 8.00 -10.69 8.63
C TRP A 82 9.44 -10.17 8.87
N ALA A 83 10.14 -10.72 9.87
CA ALA A 83 11.50 -10.33 10.23
C ALA A 83 12.55 -10.71 9.15
N THR A 84 12.19 -11.54 8.16
CA THR A 84 13.09 -11.92 7.05
C THR A 84 13.14 -10.88 5.93
N GLY A 85 12.37 -9.77 6.07
CA GLY A 85 12.37 -8.65 5.14
C GLY A 85 11.03 -8.45 4.45
N MET A 86 10.89 -7.30 3.77
CA MET A 86 9.66 -6.87 3.10
C MET A 86 9.17 -7.89 2.05
N ALA A 87 10.08 -8.59 1.39
CA ALA A 87 9.73 -9.57 0.36
C ALA A 87 8.78 -10.65 0.88
N SER A 88 8.96 -11.14 2.12
CA SER A 88 8.06 -12.14 2.73
C SER A 88 6.63 -11.62 2.85
N SER A 89 6.45 -10.35 3.21
CA SER A 89 5.12 -9.72 3.31
C SER A 89 4.48 -9.54 1.92
N VAL A 90 5.28 -9.18 0.90
CA VAL A 90 4.78 -9.11 -0.48
C VAL A 90 4.37 -10.50 -0.95
N GLN A 91 5.15 -11.55 -0.71
CA GLN A 91 4.80 -12.93 -1.09
C GLN A 91 3.49 -13.41 -0.43
N CYS A 92 3.29 -13.11 0.87
CA CYS A 92 2.05 -13.40 1.57
C CYS A 92 0.84 -12.73 0.88
N ALA A 93 0.98 -11.47 0.50
CA ALA A 93 -0.05 -10.73 -0.22
C ALA A 93 -0.32 -11.27 -1.63
N LEU A 94 0.73 -11.63 -2.38
CA LEU A 94 0.61 -12.17 -3.74
C LEU A 94 -0.03 -13.57 -3.75
N GLN A 95 0.23 -14.39 -2.72
CA GLN A 95 -0.47 -15.65 -2.55
C GLN A 95 -1.98 -15.43 -2.40
N TRP A 96 -2.39 -14.52 -1.50
CA TRP A 96 -3.80 -14.12 -1.34
C TRP A 96 -4.43 -13.63 -2.66
N ALA A 97 -3.68 -12.85 -3.44
CA ALA A 97 -4.14 -12.35 -4.72
C ALA A 97 -4.35 -13.47 -5.76
N ASN A 98 -3.41 -14.43 -5.82
CA ASN A 98 -3.50 -15.59 -6.71
C ASN A 98 -4.71 -16.48 -6.36
N GLU A 99 -4.94 -16.77 -5.07
CA GLU A 99 -6.08 -17.57 -4.58
C GLU A 99 -7.44 -16.96 -4.98
N ARG A 100 -7.48 -15.63 -5.18
CA ARG A 100 -8.67 -14.89 -5.63
C ARG A 100 -8.73 -14.64 -7.13
N GLY A 101 -7.75 -15.09 -7.89
CA GLY A 101 -7.68 -14.89 -9.34
C GLY A 101 -7.58 -13.42 -9.74
N LEU A 102 -6.94 -12.57 -8.88
CA LEU A 102 -6.76 -11.16 -9.19
C LEU A 102 -5.76 -10.98 -10.32
N GLN A 103 -6.09 -10.12 -11.27
CA GLN A 103 -5.26 -9.85 -12.45
C GLN A 103 -4.18 -8.79 -12.15
N SER A 104 -4.36 -8.00 -11.12
CA SER A 104 -3.39 -7.01 -10.65
C SER A 104 -3.58 -6.75 -9.17
N VAL A 105 -2.53 -6.23 -8.54
CA VAL A 105 -2.60 -5.67 -7.19
C VAL A 105 -2.01 -4.27 -7.16
N VAL A 106 -2.55 -3.42 -6.29
CA VAL A 106 -1.98 -2.12 -5.95
C VAL A 106 -1.50 -2.19 -4.51
N ILE A 107 -0.20 -1.98 -4.31
CA ILE A 107 0.48 -2.18 -3.03
C ILE A 107 0.92 -0.83 -2.45
N GLY A 108 0.57 -0.56 -1.21
CA GLY A 108 1.09 0.56 -0.42
C GLY A 108 1.53 0.11 0.96
N LEU A 109 1.99 1.06 1.77
CA LEU A 109 2.53 0.82 3.10
C LEU A 109 1.62 1.40 4.19
N GLY A 110 1.50 0.67 5.30
CA GLY A 110 0.68 1.05 6.45
C GLY A 110 1.22 2.26 7.24
N ASP A 111 2.46 2.67 6.98
CA ASP A 111 3.12 3.83 7.56
C ASP A 111 3.14 5.08 6.67
N GLN A 112 2.36 5.07 5.57
CA GLN A 112 2.21 6.20 4.64
C GLN A 112 0.80 6.81 4.72
N PRO A 113 0.45 7.54 5.78
CA PRO A 113 -0.91 8.01 6.06
C PRO A 113 -1.38 9.16 5.15
N CYS A 114 -0.49 9.77 4.38
CA CYS A 114 -0.77 10.94 3.54
C CYS A 114 -1.04 10.60 2.07
N ILE A 115 -1.09 9.32 1.70
CA ILE A 115 -1.50 8.88 0.36
C ILE A 115 -3.02 9.06 0.23
N PRO A 116 -3.53 9.88 -0.71
CA PRO A 116 -4.98 10.06 -0.87
C PRO A 116 -5.61 8.90 -1.67
N PRO A 117 -6.94 8.68 -1.55
CA PRO A 117 -7.67 7.66 -2.32
C PRO A 117 -7.49 7.79 -3.84
N SER A 118 -7.37 9.02 -4.34
CA SER A 118 -7.15 9.30 -5.76
C SER A 118 -5.83 8.72 -6.30
N ALA A 119 -4.77 8.66 -5.48
CA ALA A 119 -3.49 8.08 -5.90
C ALA A 119 -3.61 6.56 -6.10
N TRP A 120 -4.32 5.86 -5.20
CA TRP A 120 -4.60 4.44 -5.35
C TRP A 120 -5.38 4.16 -6.63
N THR A 121 -6.45 4.93 -6.89
CA THR A 121 -7.29 4.80 -8.08
C THR A 121 -6.51 5.11 -9.35
N ALA A 122 -5.69 6.17 -9.37
CA ALA A 122 -4.89 6.55 -10.52
C ALA A 122 -3.89 5.44 -10.91
N VAL A 123 -3.18 4.88 -9.92
CA VAL A 123 -2.23 3.78 -10.14
C VAL A 123 -2.95 2.49 -10.57
N ALA A 124 -4.10 2.17 -9.97
CA ALA A 124 -4.91 1.01 -10.37
C ALA A 124 -5.33 1.08 -11.83
N ASN A 125 -5.72 2.27 -12.30
CA ASN A 125 -6.23 2.51 -13.66
C ASN A 125 -5.13 2.63 -14.72
N SER A 126 -3.84 2.61 -14.35
CA SER A 126 -2.76 2.56 -15.33
C SER A 126 -2.94 1.36 -16.27
N THR A 127 -2.74 1.57 -17.57
CA THR A 127 -2.78 0.51 -18.58
C THR A 127 -1.50 -0.31 -18.62
N SER A 128 -0.40 0.22 -18.06
CA SER A 128 0.86 -0.51 -17.97
C SER A 128 0.78 -1.65 -16.95
N PRO A 129 1.48 -2.76 -17.20
CA PRO A 129 1.49 -3.91 -16.29
C PRO A 129 2.16 -3.58 -14.95
N LEU A 130 3.10 -2.66 -14.96
CA LEU A 130 3.75 -2.10 -13.77
C LEU A 130 3.48 -0.60 -13.73
N ALA A 131 3.15 -0.07 -12.55
CA ALA A 131 3.00 1.37 -12.38
C ALA A 131 3.46 1.80 -10.98
N VAL A 132 3.88 3.06 -10.87
CA VAL A 132 4.34 3.65 -9.62
C VAL A 132 3.81 5.07 -9.51
N ALA A 133 3.28 5.44 -8.35
CA ALA A 133 2.91 6.82 -8.07
C ALA A 133 4.15 7.72 -8.05
N THR A 134 4.00 8.94 -8.53
CA THR A 134 5.00 9.99 -8.34
C THR A 134 4.38 11.20 -7.68
N TYR A 135 5.06 11.73 -6.67
CA TYR A 135 4.70 12.96 -5.98
C TYR A 135 5.79 13.99 -6.23
N GLN A 136 5.46 15.08 -6.92
CA GLN A 136 6.46 16.10 -7.33
C GLN A 136 7.65 15.50 -8.09
N GLY A 137 7.39 14.47 -8.93
CA GLY A 137 8.41 13.79 -9.73
C GLY A 137 9.22 12.72 -8.98
N VAL A 138 8.96 12.50 -7.71
CA VAL A 138 9.63 11.45 -6.90
C VAL A 138 8.75 10.21 -6.85
N ARG A 139 9.30 9.04 -7.24
CA ARG A 139 8.61 7.74 -7.16
C ARG A 139 8.37 7.33 -5.70
N ALA A 140 7.11 6.94 -5.41
CA ALA A 140 6.71 6.40 -4.11
C ALA A 140 5.54 5.42 -4.27
N ASN A 141 4.99 4.92 -3.15
CA ASN A 141 3.78 4.11 -3.22
C ASN A 141 2.53 4.99 -3.49
N PRO A 142 1.44 4.35 -3.97
CA PRO A 142 1.30 2.93 -4.24
C PRO A 142 1.96 2.50 -5.55
N VAL A 143 2.23 1.18 -5.65
CA VAL A 143 2.73 0.55 -6.88
C VAL A 143 1.75 -0.49 -7.38
N LYS A 144 1.61 -0.63 -8.71
CA LYS A 144 0.81 -1.67 -9.35
C LYS A 144 1.69 -2.78 -9.89
N LEU A 145 1.28 -4.01 -9.66
CA LEU A 145 1.85 -5.22 -10.26
C LEU A 145 0.75 -6.01 -10.97
N HIS A 146 0.94 -6.33 -12.25
CA HIS A 146 0.11 -7.29 -12.97
C HIS A 146 0.50 -8.73 -12.60
N ALA A 147 -0.44 -9.66 -12.62
CA ALA A 147 -0.26 -11.04 -12.15
C ALA A 147 0.88 -11.80 -12.85
N GLU A 148 1.17 -11.50 -14.11
CA GLU A 148 2.29 -12.11 -14.85
C GLU A 148 3.66 -11.86 -14.20
N PHE A 149 3.78 -10.81 -13.37
CA PHE A 149 5.01 -10.46 -12.66
C PHE A 149 5.09 -11.00 -11.23
N PHE A 150 4.02 -11.59 -10.69
CA PHE A 150 4.01 -12.05 -9.29
C PHE A 150 5.13 -13.07 -9.00
N ALA A 151 5.38 -13.98 -9.94
CA ALA A 151 6.43 -14.99 -9.79
C ALA A 151 7.86 -14.41 -9.83
N LEU A 152 8.04 -13.19 -10.35
CA LEU A 152 9.34 -12.52 -10.46
C LEU A 152 9.68 -11.68 -9.21
N VAL A 153 8.72 -11.47 -8.31
CA VAL A 153 8.97 -10.74 -7.05
C VAL A 153 9.88 -11.61 -6.16
N PRO A 154 10.99 -11.05 -5.62
CA PRO A 154 11.89 -11.78 -4.73
C PRO A 154 11.17 -12.41 -3.56
N LYS A 155 11.60 -13.59 -3.12
CA LYS A 155 11.04 -14.29 -1.96
C LYS A 155 11.65 -13.85 -0.64
N THR A 156 12.81 -13.20 -0.67
CA THR A 156 13.58 -12.76 0.51
C THR A 156 14.19 -11.38 0.28
N GLY A 157 14.52 -10.70 1.38
CA GLY A 157 15.17 -9.37 1.37
C GLY A 157 14.17 -8.22 1.51
N ASP A 158 14.71 -6.99 1.52
CA ASP A 158 13.97 -5.78 1.89
C ASP A 158 13.44 -4.96 0.69
N GLU A 159 13.75 -5.37 -0.53
CA GLU A 159 13.39 -4.57 -1.72
C GLU A 159 11.93 -4.76 -2.19
N GLY A 160 11.30 -5.90 -1.83
CA GLY A 160 9.93 -6.20 -2.21
C GLY A 160 9.67 -6.00 -3.72
N ALA A 161 8.66 -5.21 -4.08
CA ALA A 161 8.33 -4.90 -5.47
C ALA A 161 9.31 -3.93 -6.14
N ARG A 162 10.15 -3.20 -5.39
CA ARG A 162 11.07 -2.18 -5.95
C ARG A 162 12.11 -2.78 -6.89
N SER A 163 12.62 -3.98 -6.59
CA SER A 163 13.57 -4.67 -7.47
C SER A 163 12.97 -4.95 -8.84
N LEU A 164 11.71 -5.36 -8.88
CA LEU A 164 10.98 -5.63 -10.12
C LEU A 164 10.82 -4.36 -10.98
N LEU A 165 10.43 -3.25 -10.35
CA LEU A 165 10.30 -1.96 -11.06
C LEU A 165 11.64 -1.48 -11.63
N ARG A 166 12.77 -1.79 -10.97
CA ARG A 166 14.11 -1.44 -11.48
C ARG A 166 14.57 -2.34 -12.61
N SER A 167 14.21 -3.62 -12.59
CA SER A 167 14.63 -4.57 -13.63
C SER A 167 13.82 -4.48 -14.92
N HIS A 168 12.65 -3.83 -14.92
CA HIS A 168 11.76 -3.68 -16.08
C HIS A 168 11.32 -2.22 -16.27
N PRO A 169 12.25 -1.25 -16.35
CA PRO A 169 11.90 0.16 -16.38
C PRO A 169 11.01 0.54 -17.58
N GLU A 170 11.13 -0.18 -18.70
CA GLU A 170 10.35 0.03 -19.92
C GLU A 170 8.85 -0.35 -19.77
N LEU A 171 8.51 -1.16 -18.75
CA LEU A 171 7.14 -1.59 -18.46
C LEU A 171 6.50 -0.76 -17.34
N VAL A 172 7.25 0.15 -16.72
CA VAL A 172 6.79 0.94 -15.58
C VAL A 172 6.20 2.27 -16.04
N ALA A 173 4.91 2.47 -15.82
CA ALA A 173 4.31 3.80 -15.94
C ALA A 173 4.52 4.60 -14.65
N GLU A 174 5.03 5.81 -14.78
CA GLU A 174 4.99 6.80 -13.71
C GLU A 174 3.65 7.53 -13.73
N VAL A 175 2.94 7.50 -12.59
CA VAL A 175 1.61 8.08 -12.46
C VAL A 175 1.70 9.30 -11.55
N PRO A 176 1.62 10.53 -12.09
CA PRO A 176 1.62 11.74 -11.28
C PRO A 176 0.40 11.78 -10.36
N CYS A 177 0.65 11.93 -9.06
CA CYS A 177 -0.37 11.95 -8.03
C CYS A 177 -0.28 13.22 -7.18
N ILE A 178 -1.43 13.65 -6.67
CA ILE A 178 -1.53 14.67 -5.62
C ILE A 178 -1.36 13.98 -4.28
N GLY A 179 -0.88 14.71 -3.26
CA GLY A 179 -0.66 14.17 -1.91
C GLY A 179 0.81 13.93 -1.60
N SER A 180 1.09 13.02 -0.70
CA SER A 180 2.44 12.73 -0.25
C SER A 180 2.61 11.26 0.07
N GLY A 181 3.70 10.68 -0.43
CA GLY A 181 4.14 9.32 -0.09
C GLY A 181 5.12 9.28 1.09
N ILE A 182 5.04 10.24 2.01
CA ILE A 182 5.92 10.30 3.19
C ILE A 182 5.69 9.11 4.10
N ASP A 183 6.78 8.48 4.51
CA ASP A 183 6.80 7.43 5.53
C ASP A 183 6.86 8.06 6.94
N VAL A 184 6.23 7.41 7.91
CA VAL A 184 6.46 7.68 9.33
C VAL A 184 7.57 6.73 9.81
N ASP A 185 8.80 7.23 9.87
CA ASP A 185 9.97 6.47 10.31
C ASP A 185 10.49 6.92 11.68
N HIS A 186 10.29 8.20 12.03
CA HIS A 186 10.73 8.82 13.29
C HIS A 186 9.58 9.55 13.97
N VAL A 187 9.73 9.84 15.27
CA VAL A 187 8.70 10.56 16.06
C VAL A 187 8.46 11.97 15.49
N GLU A 188 9.49 12.58 14.96
CA GLU A 188 9.45 13.92 14.36
C GLU A 188 8.58 13.97 13.10
N ASP A 189 8.38 12.84 12.41
CA ASP A 189 7.52 12.76 11.23
C ASP A 189 6.05 12.98 11.57
N ILE A 190 5.64 12.73 12.82
CA ILE A 190 4.25 12.86 13.27
C ILE A 190 3.71 14.27 13.10
N GLU A 191 4.50 15.30 13.46
CA GLU A 191 4.09 16.70 13.30
C GLU A 191 3.92 17.08 11.83
N ARG A 192 4.86 16.64 10.99
CA ARG A 192 4.81 16.87 9.54
C ARG A 192 3.59 16.20 8.90
N VAL A 193 3.32 14.96 9.27
CA VAL A 193 2.16 14.19 8.80
C VAL A 193 0.86 14.85 9.26
N ALA A 194 0.78 15.29 10.52
CA ALA A 194 -0.39 16.01 11.04
C ALA A 194 -0.71 17.26 10.23
N HIS A 195 0.32 18.04 9.88
CA HIS A 195 0.17 19.24 9.05
C HIS A 195 -0.41 18.91 7.68
N ILE A 196 0.16 17.91 6.98
CA ILE A 196 -0.32 17.48 5.65
C ILE A 196 -1.78 17.00 5.71
N ILE A 197 -2.15 16.24 6.74
CA ILE A 197 -3.53 15.74 6.91
C ILE A 197 -4.50 16.92 7.14
N HIS A 198 -4.13 17.92 7.94
CA HIS A 198 -4.97 19.09 8.18
C HIS A 198 -5.17 19.92 6.91
N GLU A 199 -4.12 20.16 6.12
CA GLU A 199 -4.22 20.89 4.85
C GLU A 199 -5.11 20.16 3.82
N SER A 200 -5.07 18.84 3.79
CA SER A 200 -5.88 18.03 2.88
C SER A 200 -7.37 18.02 3.21
N ARG A 201 -7.74 18.31 4.47
CA ARG A 201 -9.15 18.37 4.95
C ARG A 201 -9.78 19.75 4.84
N GLY A 202 -8.96 20.79 4.69
CA GLY A 202 -9.42 22.18 4.56
C GLY A 202 -9.75 22.59 3.12
N LYS A 203 -9.58 21.69 2.17
CA LYS A 203 -9.91 21.87 0.74
C LYS A 203 -11.12 21.02 0.37
#